data_45dbeb6114dc0b5197930945a0abc8b9
#
_entry.id   45dbeb6114dc0b5197930945a0abc8b9
#
_cell.length_a   1.000
_cell.length_b   1.000
_cell.length_c   1.000
_cell.angle_alpha   90.00
_cell.angle_beta   90.00
_cell.angle_gamma   90.00
#
_symmetry.space_group_name_H-M   'P 1'
#
loop_
_entity.id
_entity.type
_entity.pdbx_description
1 polymer ?
#
loop_
_entity_poly.entity_id
_entity_poly.type
_entity_poly.pdbx_seq_one_letter_code
_entity_poly.pdbx_strand_id
1 'polypeptide(L)'
;MSDEARRQMEEARRLLDSGDLEAATAILEPLTRNPDRNLAGDAWLHIGAARYRTDDEAGAQTAWQEAANAGGSTAWIGWRSVAEQQVRDGDLESAITSYSEADRRAPADERGAIANRIAWLLKETGHDFAARRQFNRARGAYATFNGYVTYAIIAICVGLFGIDAVLSGGATLQGGLFGGSVGPLGEQNLINAVLVAQGEWWRIFTSAFFHLTPLHLAFNMYVLYLYGQIAERMYGHVEYAAIYLLCAAGGSVLTILVDPGQFAAGASGAIFGLVGLLFIVSRRHHAVLGGEARRMMAGIGSYLVFLLIFTFVVPGISWTGHLGGLIVGGVLGFLLPPTGVETLSGMWRTPTGERLMGVMPRSLRIAVYAGVAVLLVIGSYLAVGRFLG
;
A
#
# COMPACT_ATOMS: atom_id res chain seq x y z
N MET A 1 -21.87 -13.36 -25.56
CA MET A 1 -22.82 -13.31 -24.41
C MET A 1 -24.08 -12.57 -24.86
N SER A 2 -25.28 -13.16 -24.72
CA SER A 2 -26.55 -12.48 -25.01
C SER A 2 -26.85 -11.43 -23.95
N ASP A 3 -27.64 -10.40 -24.27
CA ASP A 3 -28.05 -9.35 -23.32
C ASP A 3 -28.87 -9.93 -22.15
N GLU A 4 -29.61 -11.00 -22.41
CA GLU A 4 -30.37 -11.72 -21.39
C GLU A 4 -29.44 -12.41 -20.39
N ALA A 5 -28.44 -13.16 -20.85
CA ALA A 5 -27.50 -13.84 -19.96
C ALA A 5 -26.67 -12.84 -19.11
N ARG A 6 -26.41 -11.65 -19.68
CA ARG A 6 -25.75 -10.56 -18.92
C ARG A 6 -26.64 -10.06 -17.79
N ARG A 7 -27.93 -9.80 -18.06
CA ARG A 7 -28.89 -9.35 -17.04
C ARG A 7 -29.06 -10.39 -15.93
N GLN A 8 -29.17 -11.69 -16.29
CA GLN A 8 -29.27 -12.77 -15.32
C GLN A 8 -28.02 -12.84 -14.42
N MET A 9 -26.83 -12.68 -14.97
CA MET A 9 -25.59 -12.66 -14.19
C MET A 9 -25.53 -11.44 -13.25
N GLU A 10 -25.97 -10.26 -13.69
CA GLU A 10 -26.02 -9.06 -12.86
C GLU A 10 -27.04 -9.22 -11.71
N GLU A 11 -28.21 -9.79 -12.00
CA GLU A 11 -29.23 -10.08 -11.00
C GLU A 11 -28.73 -11.09 -9.96
N ALA A 12 -28.12 -12.19 -10.40
CA ALA A 12 -27.54 -13.17 -9.49
C ALA A 12 -26.48 -12.53 -8.58
N ARG A 13 -25.64 -11.64 -9.10
CA ARG A 13 -24.66 -10.89 -8.29
C ARG A 13 -25.31 -10.04 -7.23
N ARG A 14 -26.38 -9.31 -7.57
CA ARG A 14 -27.13 -8.49 -6.58
C ARG A 14 -27.70 -9.36 -5.46
N LEU A 15 -28.27 -10.53 -5.81
CA LEU A 15 -28.78 -11.48 -4.83
C LEU A 15 -27.68 -12.06 -3.94
N LEU A 16 -26.50 -12.37 -4.48
CA LEU A 16 -25.34 -12.77 -3.71
C LEU A 16 -24.90 -11.67 -2.71
N ASP A 17 -24.92 -10.41 -3.16
CA ASP A 17 -24.55 -9.27 -2.32
C ASP A 17 -25.58 -9.00 -1.22
N SER A 18 -26.86 -9.22 -1.48
CA SER A 18 -27.93 -9.12 -0.48
C SER A 18 -28.00 -10.32 0.47
N GLY A 19 -27.26 -11.40 0.18
CA GLY A 19 -27.25 -12.62 0.97
C GLY A 19 -28.33 -13.65 0.62
N ASP A 20 -29.12 -13.41 -0.44
CA ASP A 20 -30.10 -14.37 -0.97
C ASP A 20 -29.39 -15.41 -1.88
N LEU A 21 -28.70 -16.35 -1.22
CA LEU A 21 -27.85 -17.30 -1.90
C LEU A 21 -28.63 -18.37 -2.68
N GLU A 22 -29.85 -18.69 -2.22
CA GLU A 22 -30.73 -19.67 -2.87
C GLU A 22 -31.28 -19.10 -4.19
N ALA A 23 -31.85 -17.90 -4.17
CA ALA A 23 -32.34 -17.24 -5.37
C ALA A 23 -31.21 -16.98 -6.38
N ALA A 24 -30.04 -16.57 -5.92
CA ALA A 24 -28.87 -16.40 -6.76
C ALA A 24 -28.46 -17.70 -7.46
N THR A 25 -28.41 -18.81 -6.73
CA THR A 25 -28.03 -20.13 -7.25
C THR A 25 -29.02 -20.59 -8.30
N ALA A 26 -30.33 -20.41 -8.07
CA ALA A 26 -31.36 -20.77 -9.03
C ALA A 26 -31.23 -20.05 -10.39
N ILE A 27 -30.78 -18.79 -10.37
CA ILE A 27 -30.49 -18.02 -11.60
C ILE A 27 -29.19 -18.50 -12.27
N LEU A 28 -28.18 -18.88 -11.50
CA LEU A 28 -26.86 -19.26 -12.00
C LEU A 28 -26.85 -20.67 -12.60
N GLU A 29 -27.60 -21.63 -12.06
CA GLU A 29 -27.61 -23.03 -12.51
C GLU A 29 -27.86 -23.20 -14.03
N PRO A 30 -28.85 -22.56 -14.65
CA PRO A 30 -29.03 -22.64 -16.09
C PRO A 30 -27.83 -22.08 -16.88
N LEU A 31 -27.14 -21.06 -16.35
CA LEU A 31 -26.00 -20.42 -17.01
C LEU A 31 -24.77 -21.31 -17.02
N THR A 32 -24.66 -22.31 -16.14
CA THR A 32 -23.53 -23.26 -16.13
C THR A 32 -23.46 -24.13 -17.40
N ARG A 33 -24.56 -24.26 -18.10
CA ARG A 33 -24.66 -25.04 -19.36
C ARG A 33 -24.58 -24.17 -20.62
N ASN A 34 -24.25 -22.88 -20.46
CA ASN A 34 -24.15 -21.96 -21.56
C ASN A 34 -22.96 -22.33 -22.47
N PRO A 35 -23.11 -22.28 -23.80
CA PRO A 35 -22.00 -22.56 -24.74
C PRO A 35 -20.87 -21.54 -24.65
N ASP A 36 -21.11 -20.33 -24.14
CA ASP A 36 -20.05 -19.37 -23.80
C ASP A 36 -19.31 -19.85 -22.53
N ARG A 37 -18.10 -20.38 -22.75
CA ARG A 37 -17.25 -20.92 -21.66
C ARG A 37 -16.92 -19.91 -20.56
N ASN A 38 -16.83 -18.62 -20.90
CA ASN A 38 -16.58 -17.59 -19.90
C ASN A 38 -17.79 -17.44 -18.98
N LEU A 39 -19.00 -17.39 -19.58
CA LEU A 39 -20.23 -17.27 -18.81
C LEU A 39 -20.49 -18.50 -17.94
N ALA A 40 -20.30 -19.70 -18.49
CA ALA A 40 -20.45 -20.95 -17.74
C ALA A 40 -19.44 -21.03 -16.59
N GLY A 41 -18.18 -20.67 -16.83
CA GLY A 41 -17.14 -20.60 -15.80
C GLY A 41 -17.49 -19.60 -14.70
N ASP A 42 -17.93 -18.39 -15.07
CA ASP A 42 -18.35 -17.36 -14.11
C ASP A 42 -19.55 -17.82 -13.25
N ALA A 43 -20.54 -18.49 -13.87
CA ALA A 43 -21.69 -19.03 -13.15
C ALA A 43 -21.24 -20.07 -12.10
N TRP A 44 -20.38 -21.01 -12.48
CA TRP A 44 -19.81 -21.98 -11.56
C TRP A 44 -19.00 -21.35 -10.43
N LEU A 45 -18.21 -20.29 -10.72
CA LEU A 45 -17.47 -19.57 -9.69
C LEU A 45 -18.42 -18.95 -8.65
N HIS A 46 -19.49 -18.33 -9.09
CA HIS A 46 -20.49 -17.74 -8.19
C HIS A 46 -21.26 -18.78 -7.39
N ILE A 47 -21.62 -19.92 -7.97
CA ILE A 47 -22.23 -21.05 -7.25
C ILE A 47 -21.27 -21.56 -6.17
N GLY A 48 -19.99 -21.74 -6.49
CA GLY A 48 -18.99 -22.15 -5.51
C GLY A 48 -18.89 -21.19 -4.35
N ALA A 49 -18.90 -19.88 -4.64
CA ALA A 49 -18.90 -18.85 -3.61
C ALA A 49 -20.16 -18.86 -2.73
N ALA A 50 -21.35 -19.08 -3.31
CA ALA A 50 -22.58 -19.20 -2.56
C ALA A 50 -22.56 -20.41 -1.63
N ARG A 51 -22.19 -21.58 -2.11
CA ARG A 51 -22.09 -22.83 -1.34
C ARG A 51 -21.09 -22.69 -0.19
N TYR A 52 -19.94 -22.07 -0.44
CA TYR A 52 -18.95 -21.84 0.62
C TYR A 52 -19.50 -20.94 1.74
N ARG A 53 -20.34 -19.94 1.41
CA ARG A 53 -20.98 -19.05 2.40
C ARG A 53 -22.03 -19.81 3.24
N THR A 54 -22.55 -20.93 2.78
CA THR A 54 -23.48 -21.80 3.50
C THR A 54 -22.81 -23.01 4.16
N ASP A 55 -21.49 -22.98 4.34
CA ASP A 55 -20.69 -24.05 4.90
C ASP A 55 -20.73 -25.38 4.10
N ASP A 56 -21.19 -25.34 2.84
CA ASP A 56 -21.13 -26.49 1.90
C ASP A 56 -19.76 -26.47 1.18
N GLU A 57 -18.70 -26.82 1.91
CA GLU A 57 -17.34 -26.81 1.35
C GLU A 57 -17.15 -27.83 0.23
N ALA A 58 -17.75 -29.00 0.33
CA ALA A 58 -17.66 -30.04 -0.69
C ALA A 58 -18.38 -29.64 -1.99
N GLY A 59 -19.55 -29.03 -1.85
CA GLY A 59 -20.28 -28.46 -3.00
C GLY A 59 -19.56 -27.27 -3.62
N ALA A 60 -18.92 -26.45 -2.80
CA ALA A 60 -18.10 -25.32 -3.27
C ALA A 60 -16.89 -25.83 -4.08
N GLN A 61 -16.16 -26.80 -3.58
CA GLN A 61 -15.02 -27.42 -4.26
C GLN A 61 -15.42 -28.01 -5.61
N THR A 62 -16.55 -28.74 -5.64
CA THR A 62 -17.10 -29.29 -6.90
C THR A 62 -17.39 -28.17 -7.91
N ALA A 63 -18.05 -27.10 -7.47
CA ALA A 63 -18.38 -25.98 -8.36
C ALA A 63 -17.13 -25.27 -8.88
N TRP A 64 -16.10 -25.09 -8.04
CA TRP A 64 -14.83 -24.47 -8.48
C TRP A 64 -14.06 -25.39 -9.45
N GLN A 65 -14.13 -26.70 -9.27
CA GLN A 65 -13.56 -27.65 -10.23
C GLN A 65 -14.29 -27.58 -11.59
N GLU A 66 -15.62 -27.45 -11.58
CA GLU A 66 -16.40 -27.26 -12.82
C GLU A 66 -16.07 -25.92 -13.49
N ALA A 67 -15.87 -24.85 -12.71
CA ALA A 67 -15.39 -23.56 -13.25
C ALA A 67 -14.02 -23.69 -13.92
N ALA A 68 -13.09 -24.44 -13.30
CA ALA A 68 -11.77 -24.72 -13.86
C ALA A 68 -11.87 -25.54 -15.16
N ASN A 69 -12.76 -26.53 -15.22
CA ASN A 69 -12.99 -27.41 -16.36
C ASN A 69 -13.72 -26.71 -17.53
N ALA A 70 -14.61 -25.77 -17.23
CA ALA A 70 -15.33 -25.00 -18.23
C ALA A 70 -14.37 -24.27 -19.19
N GLY A 71 -13.20 -23.92 -18.74
CA GLY A 71 -12.20 -23.19 -19.52
C GLY A 71 -12.53 -21.70 -19.61
N GLY A 72 -11.97 -21.03 -20.61
CA GLY A 72 -12.17 -19.60 -20.78
C GLY A 72 -11.22 -18.75 -19.91
N SER A 73 -11.45 -17.44 -19.89
CA SER A 73 -10.57 -16.46 -19.25
C SER A 73 -10.57 -16.53 -17.72
N THR A 74 -11.59 -17.13 -17.12
CA THR A 74 -11.78 -17.24 -15.66
C THR A 74 -11.40 -18.61 -15.08
N ALA A 75 -11.05 -19.58 -15.94
CA ALA A 75 -10.67 -20.93 -15.49
C ALA A 75 -9.52 -20.95 -14.48
N TRP A 76 -8.59 -20.00 -14.56
CA TRP A 76 -7.51 -19.86 -13.60
C TRP A 76 -8.01 -19.54 -12.19
N ILE A 77 -9.14 -18.84 -12.06
CA ILE A 77 -9.76 -18.54 -10.78
C ILE A 77 -10.31 -19.83 -10.16
N GLY A 78 -10.98 -20.67 -10.96
CA GLY A 78 -11.46 -21.99 -10.52
C GLY A 78 -10.31 -22.84 -9.97
N TRP A 79 -9.21 -22.98 -10.73
CA TRP A 79 -8.03 -23.72 -10.30
C TRP A 79 -7.41 -23.16 -9.04
N ARG A 80 -7.35 -21.82 -8.91
CA ARG A 80 -6.87 -21.17 -7.68
C ARG A 80 -7.75 -21.51 -6.50
N SER A 81 -9.07 -21.46 -6.65
CA SER A 81 -10.00 -21.74 -5.55
C SER A 81 -9.95 -23.19 -5.09
N VAL A 82 -9.79 -24.13 -6.04
CA VAL A 82 -9.52 -25.54 -5.71
C VAL A 82 -8.22 -25.67 -4.91
N ALA A 83 -7.15 -25.02 -5.34
CA ALA A 83 -5.87 -25.03 -4.64
C ALA A 83 -5.99 -24.44 -3.22
N GLU A 84 -6.75 -23.36 -3.06
CA GLU A 84 -7.00 -22.74 -1.76
C GLU A 84 -7.75 -23.68 -0.80
N GLN A 85 -8.72 -24.47 -1.31
CA GLN A 85 -9.39 -25.49 -0.51
C GLN A 85 -8.42 -26.61 -0.13
N GLN A 86 -7.63 -27.12 -1.06
CA GLN A 86 -6.62 -28.15 -0.80
C GLN A 86 -5.60 -27.73 0.26
N VAL A 87 -5.22 -26.44 0.30
CA VAL A 87 -4.37 -25.91 1.37
C VAL A 87 -5.06 -25.97 2.73
N ARG A 88 -6.35 -25.64 2.81
CA ARG A 88 -7.14 -25.76 4.06
C ARG A 88 -7.25 -27.19 4.54
N ASP A 89 -7.41 -28.12 3.60
CA ASP A 89 -7.51 -29.56 3.86
C ASP A 89 -6.14 -30.18 4.22
N GLY A 90 -5.06 -29.41 4.11
CA GLY A 90 -3.69 -29.88 4.37
C GLY A 90 -3.05 -30.66 3.21
N ASP A 91 -3.73 -30.78 2.06
CA ASP A 91 -3.20 -31.43 0.86
C ASP A 91 -2.33 -30.48 0.03
N LEU A 92 -1.13 -30.22 0.54
CA LEU A 92 -0.22 -29.24 -0.04
C LEU A 92 0.31 -29.64 -1.40
N GLU A 93 0.48 -30.93 -1.69
CA GLU A 93 0.98 -31.42 -2.97
C GLU A 93 -0.05 -31.24 -4.10
N SER A 94 -1.31 -31.58 -3.83
CA SER A 94 -2.41 -31.31 -4.76
C SER A 94 -2.59 -29.79 -4.95
N ALA A 95 -2.45 -28.99 -3.90
CA ALA A 95 -2.52 -27.54 -3.97
C ALA A 95 -1.44 -26.95 -4.90
N ILE A 96 -0.19 -27.43 -4.81
CA ILE A 96 0.90 -27.03 -5.72
C ILE A 96 0.51 -27.30 -7.17
N THR A 97 -0.08 -28.47 -7.44
CA THR A 97 -0.53 -28.87 -8.76
C THR A 97 -1.63 -27.93 -9.28
N SER A 98 -2.65 -27.70 -8.48
CA SER A 98 -3.79 -26.83 -8.83
C SER A 98 -3.37 -25.36 -9.02
N TYR A 99 -2.49 -24.84 -8.13
CA TYR A 99 -1.90 -23.50 -8.35
C TYR A 99 -1.05 -23.43 -9.63
N SER A 100 -0.36 -24.50 -10.00
CA SER A 100 0.40 -24.54 -11.25
C SER A 100 -0.50 -24.50 -12.48
N GLU A 101 -1.69 -25.13 -12.40
CA GLU A 101 -2.72 -25.02 -13.44
C GLU A 101 -3.31 -23.60 -13.51
N ALA A 102 -3.55 -22.97 -12.37
CA ALA A 102 -3.96 -21.58 -12.32
C ALA A 102 -2.90 -20.65 -12.94
N ASP A 103 -1.62 -20.80 -12.60
CA ASP A 103 -0.51 -19.99 -13.09
C ASP A 103 -0.36 -20.05 -14.62
N ARG A 104 -0.57 -21.22 -15.22
CA ARG A 104 -0.51 -21.39 -16.68
C ARG A 104 -1.59 -20.58 -17.42
N ARG A 105 -2.74 -20.36 -16.81
CA ARG A 105 -3.93 -19.72 -17.40
C ARG A 105 -4.14 -18.29 -16.93
N ALA A 106 -3.51 -17.90 -15.84
CA ALA A 106 -3.66 -16.57 -15.25
C ALA A 106 -3.10 -15.46 -16.16
N PRO A 107 -3.70 -14.28 -16.14
CA PRO A 107 -3.14 -13.09 -16.78
C PRO A 107 -1.79 -12.71 -16.16
N ALA A 108 -0.99 -11.93 -16.88
CA ALA A 108 0.41 -11.67 -16.53
C ALA A 108 0.59 -10.99 -15.16
N ASP A 109 -0.35 -10.12 -14.79
CA ASP A 109 -0.40 -9.40 -13.52
C ASP A 109 -0.69 -10.30 -12.32
N GLU A 110 -1.40 -11.42 -12.50
CA GLU A 110 -1.73 -12.36 -11.43
C GLU A 110 -0.66 -13.46 -11.24
N ARG A 111 0.16 -13.74 -12.25
CA ARG A 111 1.16 -14.82 -12.19
C ARG A 111 2.19 -14.67 -11.10
N GLY A 112 2.56 -13.43 -10.77
CA GLY A 112 3.52 -13.16 -9.70
C GLY A 112 3.02 -13.62 -8.34
N ALA A 113 1.76 -13.35 -8.08
CA ALA A 113 1.07 -13.75 -6.87
C ALA A 113 0.95 -15.27 -6.75
N ILE A 114 0.50 -15.93 -7.83
CA ILE A 114 0.38 -17.38 -7.86
C ILE A 114 1.75 -18.05 -7.70
N ALA A 115 2.80 -17.55 -8.38
CA ALA A 115 4.16 -18.05 -8.22
C ALA A 115 4.68 -17.95 -6.78
N ASN A 116 4.33 -16.87 -6.10
CA ASN A 116 4.68 -16.71 -4.68
C ASN A 116 3.98 -17.75 -3.79
N ARG A 117 2.71 -18.08 -4.10
CA ARG A 117 1.96 -19.15 -3.41
C ARG A 117 2.62 -20.52 -3.59
N ILE A 118 2.90 -20.87 -4.84
CA ILE A 118 3.59 -22.11 -5.18
C ILE A 118 4.94 -22.18 -4.45
N ALA A 119 5.68 -21.08 -4.38
CA ALA A 119 6.97 -21.02 -3.70
C ALA A 119 6.87 -21.34 -2.20
N TRP A 120 5.85 -20.80 -1.52
CA TRP A 120 5.61 -21.09 -0.11
C TRP A 120 5.22 -22.54 0.12
N LEU A 121 4.32 -23.10 -0.68
CA LEU A 121 3.91 -24.50 -0.58
C LEU A 121 5.08 -25.46 -0.84
N LEU A 122 5.88 -25.19 -1.89
CA LEU A 122 7.10 -25.96 -2.16
C LEU A 122 8.10 -25.92 -1.02
N LYS A 123 8.19 -24.79 -0.31
CA LYS A 123 9.06 -24.67 0.85
C LYS A 123 8.56 -25.51 2.04
N GLU A 124 7.25 -25.46 2.31
CA GLU A 124 6.63 -26.26 3.38
C GLU A 124 6.73 -27.77 3.11
N THR A 125 6.69 -28.19 1.83
CA THR A 125 6.84 -29.59 1.41
C THR A 125 8.30 -30.02 1.22
N GLY A 126 9.29 -29.16 1.58
CA GLY A 126 10.70 -29.50 1.56
C GLY A 126 11.40 -29.37 0.20
N HIS A 127 10.72 -28.81 -0.80
CA HIS A 127 11.27 -28.63 -2.15
C HIS A 127 12.01 -27.26 -2.29
N ASP A 128 13.02 -27.01 -1.47
CA ASP A 128 13.71 -25.72 -1.35
C ASP A 128 14.26 -25.15 -2.65
N PHE A 129 14.81 -25.98 -3.53
CA PHE A 129 15.35 -25.52 -4.80
C PHE A 129 14.24 -24.99 -5.73
N ALA A 130 13.14 -25.74 -5.84
CA ALA A 130 11.98 -25.34 -6.63
C ALA A 130 11.31 -24.08 -6.03
N ALA A 131 11.23 -24.00 -4.71
CA ALA A 131 10.73 -22.83 -3.99
C ALA A 131 11.54 -21.57 -4.32
N ARG A 132 12.88 -21.63 -4.28
CA ARG A 132 13.74 -20.50 -4.64
C ARG A 132 13.51 -20.02 -6.07
N ARG A 133 13.33 -20.94 -7.01
CA ARG A 133 13.06 -20.61 -8.41
C ARG A 133 11.71 -19.88 -8.57
N GLN A 134 10.67 -20.32 -7.87
CA GLN A 134 9.36 -19.67 -7.89
C GLN A 134 9.38 -18.30 -7.17
N PHE A 135 10.11 -18.15 -6.06
CA PHE A 135 10.32 -16.84 -5.43
C PHE A 135 11.03 -15.86 -6.36
N ASN A 136 12.03 -16.31 -7.10
CA ASN A 136 12.71 -15.44 -8.08
C ASN A 136 11.80 -15.02 -9.23
N ARG A 137 10.93 -15.93 -9.69
CA ARG A 137 9.91 -15.64 -10.71
C ARG A 137 8.87 -14.64 -10.18
N ALA A 138 8.37 -14.83 -8.96
CA ALA A 138 7.48 -13.90 -8.30
C ALA A 138 8.11 -12.50 -8.19
N ARG A 139 9.38 -12.41 -7.75
CA ARG A 139 10.12 -11.14 -7.69
C ARG A 139 10.22 -10.47 -9.07
N GLY A 140 10.47 -11.23 -10.13
CA GLY A 140 10.50 -10.71 -11.50
C GLY A 140 9.16 -10.12 -11.93
N ALA A 141 8.05 -10.72 -11.55
CA ALA A 141 6.71 -10.20 -11.82
C ALA A 141 6.39 -8.94 -11.00
N TYR A 142 6.89 -8.87 -9.75
CA TYR A 142 6.81 -7.65 -8.92
C TYR A 142 7.80 -6.56 -9.36
N ALA A 143 8.83 -6.89 -10.14
CA ALA A 143 9.78 -5.91 -10.69
C ALA A 143 9.16 -4.98 -11.74
N THR A 144 7.94 -5.23 -12.20
CA THR A 144 7.17 -4.33 -13.08
C THR A 144 6.44 -3.21 -12.34
N PHE A 145 6.40 -3.21 -10.99
CA PHE A 145 5.86 -2.09 -10.26
C PHE A 145 6.83 -0.91 -10.31
N ASN A 146 6.44 0.12 -11.01
CA ASN A 146 7.20 1.36 -11.06
C ASN A 146 6.64 2.34 -10.01
N GLY A 147 7.48 2.77 -9.08
CA GLY A 147 7.15 3.77 -8.07
C GLY A 147 7.09 5.18 -8.67
N TYR A 148 6.15 5.44 -9.57
CA TYR A 148 6.07 6.70 -10.32
C TYR A 148 5.95 7.92 -9.42
N VAL A 149 5.17 7.83 -8.33
CA VAL A 149 5.00 8.96 -7.41
C VAL A 149 6.27 9.18 -6.60
N THR A 150 6.93 8.12 -6.15
CA THR A 150 8.23 8.22 -5.49
C THR A 150 9.26 8.92 -6.38
N TYR A 151 9.36 8.51 -7.65
CA TYR A 151 10.28 9.17 -8.61
C TYR A 151 9.87 10.61 -8.90
N ALA A 152 8.58 10.91 -9.00
CA ALA A 152 8.09 12.27 -9.20
C ALA A 152 8.46 13.17 -8.02
N ILE A 153 8.28 12.71 -6.77
CA ILE A 153 8.67 13.47 -5.58
C ILE A 153 10.19 13.72 -5.57
N ILE A 154 11.00 12.69 -5.86
CA ILE A 154 12.46 12.83 -5.97
C ILE A 154 12.83 13.88 -7.04
N ALA A 155 12.23 13.78 -8.22
CA ALA A 155 12.50 14.73 -9.32
C ALA A 155 12.09 16.17 -8.94
N ILE A 156 10.96 16.35 -8.25
CA ILE A 156 10.52 17.67 -7.77
C ILE A 156 11.52 18.22 -6.75
N CYS A 157 11.93 17.44 -5.74
CA CYS A 157 12.89 17.89 -4.73
C CYS A 157 14.24 18.27 -5.35
N VAL A 158 14.77 17.43 -6.25
CA VAL A 158 16.04 17.68 -6.94
C VAL A 158 15.93 18.92 -7.85
N GLY A 159 14.82 19.03 -8.60
CA GLY A 159 14.57 20.15 -9.49
C GLY A 159 14.45 21.48 -8.73
N LEU A 160 13.65 21.52 -7.66
CA LEU A 160 13.48 22.71 -6.82
C LEU A 160 14.81 23.12 -6.16
N PHE A 161 15.59 22.14 -5.65
CA PHE A 161 16.90 22.42 -5.09
C PHE A 161 17.86 23.01 -6.13
N GLY A 162 17.88 22.45 -7.35
CA GLY A 162 18.70 22.98 -8.45
C GLY A 162 18.32 24.40 -8.87
N ILE A 163 17.01 24.69 -8.97
CA ILE A 163 16.50 26.02 -9.29
C ILE A 163 16.88 27.01 -8.17
N ASP A 164 16.68 26.64 -6.92
CA ASP A 164 16.99 27.49 -5.77
C ASP A 164 18.51 27.76 -5.66
N ALA A 165 19.34 26.79 -6.00
CA ALA A 165 20.79 26.93 -6.08
C ALA A 165 21.21 27.94 -7.17
N VAL A 166 20.57 27.93 -8.32
CA VAL A 166 20.84 28.92 -9.38
C VAL A 166 20.40 30.30 -8.95
N LEU A 167 19.20 30.43 -8.38
CA LEU A 167 18.66 31.74 -7.96
C LEU A 167 19.44 32.35 -6.80
N SER A 168 20.04 31.53 -5.94
CA SER A 168 20.89 31.96 -4.82
C SER A 168 22.33 32.26 -5.22
N GLY A 169 22.69 32.15 -6.51
CA GLY A 169 24.08 32.28 -6.97
C GLY A 169 25.00 31.19 -6.39
N GLY A 170 24.45 30.03 -6.06
CA GLY A 170 25.21 28.91 -5.52
C GLY A 170 25.33 28.89 -3.97
N ALA A 171 24.68 29.83 -3.26
CA ALA A 171 24.76 29.88 -1.79
C ALA A 171 24.25 28.58 -1.12
N THR A 172 23.19 27.97 -1.67
CA THR A 172 22.66 26.67 -1.18
C THR A 172 23.65 25.52 -1.33
N LEU A 173 24.62 25.61 -2.23
CA LEU A 173 25.65 24.59 -2.44
C LEU A 173 26.82 24.71 -1.45
N GLN A 174 26.95 25.85 -0.77
CA GLN A 174 28.05 26.14 0.15
C GLN A 174 27.75 25.74 1.61
N GLY A 175 26.55 25.20 1.85
CA GLY A 175 26.17 24.73 3.18
C GLY A 175 27.02 23.54 3.64
N GLY A 176 27.32 23.52 4.96
CA GLY A 176 27.97 22.39 5.60
C GLY A 176 27.07 21.15 5.66
N LEU A 177 27.55 20.13 6.39
CA LEU A 177 26.84 18.84 6.50
C LEU A 177 25.37 19.00 6.99
N PHE A 178 25.13 19.93 7.93
CA PHE A 178 23.86 20.13 8.61
C PHE A 178 23.47 21.61 8.79
N GLY A 179 24.21 22.52 8.20
CA GLY A 179 23.91 23.94 8.22
C GLY A 179 24.11 24.54 6.85
N GLY A 180 23.09 25.17 6.30
CA GLY A 180 23.12 25.80 4.99
C GLY A 180 22.09 26.90 4.93
N SER A 181 22.23 27.76 3.92
CA SER A 181 21.24 28.76 3.55
C SER A 181 20.39 28.23 2.43
N VAL A 182 19.10 28.51 2.49
CA VAL A 182 18.21 28.32 1.33
C VAL A 182 18.30 29.53 0.41
N GLY A 183 17.97 29.34 -0.84
CA GLY A 183 17.77 30.43 -1.77
C GLY A 183 16.36 31.04 -1.66
N PRO A 184 16.05 31.99 -2.55
CA PRO A 184 14.80 32.76 -2.49
C PRO A 184 13.53 31.91 -2.53
N LEU A 185 13.54 30.78 -3.25
CA LEU A 185 12.39 29.87 -3.28
C LEU A 185 12.26 29.11 -1.96
N GLY A 186 13.37 28.65 -1.40
CA GLY A 186 13.40 27.98 -0.12
C GLY A 186 12.87 28.89 0.99
N GLU A 187 13.29 30.15 1.09
CA GLU A 187 12.81 31.13 2.06
C GLU A 187 11.29 31.30 2.05
N GLN A 188 10.68 31.25 0.86
CA GLN A 188 9.22 31.34 0.68
C GLN A 188 8.47 30.06 1.05
N ASN A 189 9.17 28.96 1.34
CA ASN A 189 8.56 27.64 1.53
C ASN A 189 8.98 26.92 2.81
N LEU A 190 9.98 27.39 3.56
CA LEU A 190 10.29 26.86 4.89
C LEU A 190 9.11 27.01 5.84
N ILE A 191 8.85 25.96 6.64
CA ILE A 191 7.81 26.05 7.67
C ILE A 191 8.25 26.98 8.81
N ASN A 192 7.35 27.87 9.23
CA ASN A 192 7.50 28.72 10.41
C ASN A 192 6.13 29.16 10.91
N ALA A 193 5.91 29.17 12.24
CA ALA A 193 4.60 29.43 12.80
C ALA A 193 4.08 30.86 12.55
N VAL A 194 4.96 31.86 12.60
CA VAL A 194 4.58 33.25 12.38
C VAL A 194 4.10 33.46 10.95
N LEU A 195 4.82 32.92 9.97
CA LEU A 195 4.45 33.05 8.56
C LEU A 195 3.15 32.32 8.24
N VAL A 196 2.92 31.14 8.83
CA VAL A 196 1.64 30.44 8.71
C VAL A 196 0.50 31.25 9.34
N ALA A 197 0.72 31.92 10.49
CA ALA A 197 -0.25 32.80 11.11
C ALA A 197 -0.56 34.05 10.24
N GLN A 198 0.40 34.51 9.44
CA GLN A 198 0.23 35.57 8.45
C GLN A 198 -0.52 35.14 7.19
N GLY A 199 -0.95 33.86 7.11
CA GLY A 199 -1.73 33.32 6.01
C GLY A 199 -0.96 32.46 5.01
N GLU A 200 0.32 32.19 5.23
CA GLU A 200 1.16 31.40 4.34
C GLU A 200 1.02 29.89 4.58
N TRP A 201 -0.23 29.39 4.51
CA TRP A 201 -0.61 28.00 4.83
C TRP A 201 0.02 26.94 3.92
N TRP A 202 0.41 27.30 2.71
CA TRP A 202 1.09 26.38 1.77
C TRP A 202 2.36 25.80 2.37
N ARG A 203 3.06 26.51 3.26
CA ARG A 203 4.30 26.10 3.90
C ARG A 203 4.18 24.77 4.66
N ILE A 204 2.98 24.45 5.15
CA ILE A 204 2.70 23.17 5.83
C ILE A 204 3.02 21.98 4.91
N PHE A 205 2.81 22.12 3.61
CA PHE A 205 3.05 21.08 2.63
C PHE A 205 4.32 21.30 1.82
N THR A 206 4.57 22.52 1.39
CA THR A 206 5.67 22.83 0.47
C THR A 206 7.03 22.68 1.10
N SER A 207 7.17 22.93 2.41
CA SER A 207 8.42 22.74 3.15
C SER A 207 9.03 21.34 2.97
N ALA A 208 8.22 20.32 2.74
CA ALA A 208 8.67 18.94 2.52
C ALA A 208 9.42 18.72 1.20
N PHE A 209 9.40 19.69 0.28
CA PHE A 209 10.07 19.58 -1.03
C PHE A 209 11.36 20.39 -1.11
N PHE A 210 11.66 21.25 -0.14
CA PHE A 210 12.86 22.06 -0.10
C PHE A 210 13.92 21.46 0.83
N HIS A 211 15.20 21.68 0.50
CA HIS A 211 16.31 21.11 1.22
C HIS A 211 17.41 22.16 1.45
N LEU A 212 18.05 22.12 2.63
CA LEU A 212 18.99 23.13 3.09
C LEU A 212 20.40 22.94 2.51
N THR A 213 20.79 21.69 2.20
CA THR A 213 22.13 21.36 1.72
C THR A 213 22.10 20.20 0.73
N PRO A 214 23.13 20.04 -0.13
CA PRO A 214 23.22 18.91 -1.05
C PRO A 214 23.19 17.55 -0.33
N LEU A 215 23.86 17.46 0.82
CA LEU A 215 23.91 16.19 1.57
C LEU A 215 22.55 15.88 2.23
N HIS A 216 21.86 16.89 2.74
CA HIS A 216 20.50 16.75 3.27
C HIS A 216 19.55 16.25 2.18
N LEU A 217 19.60 16.82 0.97
CA LEU A 217 18.85 16.35 -0.19
C LEU A 217 19.20 14.90 -0.54
N ALA A 218 20.49 14.60 -0.71
CA ALA A 218 20.94 13.28 -1.15
C ALA A 218 20.49 12.18 -0.18
N PHE A 219 20.63 12.41 1.14
CA PHE A 219 20.21 11.46 2.16
C PHE A 219 18.69 11.25 2.15
N ASN A 220 17.90 12.32 2.08
CA ASN A 220 16.45 12.21 1.98
C ASN A 220 16.01 11.46 0.72
N MET A 221 16.57 11.77 -0.44
CA MET A 221 16.23 11.11 -1.70
C MET A 221 16.61 9.63 -1.70
N TYR A 222 17.75 9.28 -1.11
CA TYR A 222 18.15 7.89 -0.95
C TYR A 222 17.16 7.09 -0.08
N VAL A 223 16.77 7.64 1.06
CA VAL A 223 15.83 6.98 1.97
C VAL A 223 14.43 6.91 1.36
N LEU A 224 13.99 7.99 0.69
CA LEU A 224 12.72 8.02 -0.02
C LEU A 224 12.70 6.99 -1.17
N TYR A 225 13.81 6.83 -1.89
CA TYR A 225 13.94 5.80 -2.92
C TYR A 225 13.74 4.39 -2.35
N LEU A 226 14.32 4.09 -1.18
CA LEU A 226 14.21 2.77 -0.56
C LEU A 226 12.82 2.49 0.00
N TYR A 227 12.33 3.37 0.86
CA TYR A 227 11.10 3.12 1.63
C TYR A 227 9.84 3.65 0.92
N GLY A 228 9.97 4.69 0.11
CA GLY A 228 8.89 5.23 -0.68
C GLY A 228 8.34 4.20 -1.67
N GLN A 229 9.21 3.51 -2.41
CA GLN A 229 8.78 2.47 -3.35
C GLN A 229 8.08 1.30 -2.66
N ILE A 230 8.51 0.94 -1.43
CA ILE A 230 7.84 -0.11 -0.66
C ILE A 230 6.43 0.35 -0.27
N ALA A 231 6.31 1.55 0.29
CA ALA A 231 5.03 2.11 0.70
C ALA A 231 4.09 2.31 -0.51
N GLU A 232 4.61 2.82 -1.64
CA GLU A 232 3.84 3.04 -2.86
C GLU A 232 3.32 1.72 -3.45
N ARG A 233 4.14 0.65 -3.41
CA ARG A 233 3.69 -0.70 -3.80
C ARG A 233 2.59 -1.23 -2.89
N MET A 234 2.67 -0.95 -1.59
CA MET A 234 1.72 -1.45 -0.59
C MET A 234 0.37 -0.73 -0.64
N TYR A 235 0.34 0.55 -0.99
CA TYR A 235 -0.86 1.39 -0.95
C TYR A 235 -1.33 1.86 -2.33
N GLY A 236 -0.53 1.67 -3.37
CA GLY A 236 -0.78 2.23 -4.70
C GLY A 236 -0.45 3.72 -4.79
N HIS A 237 -0.40 4.25 -6.01
CA HIS A 237 0.12 5.59 -6.29
C HIS A 237 -0.64 6.71 -5.57
N VAL A 238 -1.97 6.69 -5.63
CA VAL A 238 -2.82 7.77 -5.11
C VAL A 238 -2.82 7.81 -3.58
N GLU A 239 -3.00 6.65 -2.94
CA GLU A 239 -2.99 6.58 -1.47
C GLU A 239 -1.60 6.90 -0.91
N TYR A 240 -0.56 6.41 -1.56
CA TYR A 240 0.81 6.73 -1.18
C TYR A 240 1.09 8.24 -1.24
N ALA A 241 0.65 8.94 -2.29
CA ALA A 241 0.77 10.39 -2.39
C ALA A 241 0.05 11.10 -1.23
N ALA A 242 -1.17 10.67 -0.90
CA ALA A 242 -1.93 11.21 0.23
C ALA A 242 -1.22 10.95 1.57
N ILE A 243 -0.72 9.73 1.79
CA ILE A 243 0.05 9.36 2.99
C ILE A 243 1.30 10.24 3.12
N TYR A 244 2.07 10.40 2.03
CA TYR A 244 3.27 11.25 2.02
C TYR A 244 2.95 12.69 2.44
N LEU A 245 1.92 13.30 1.85
CA LEU A 245 1.51 14.67 2.16
C LEU A 245 0.98 14.83 3.58
N LEU A 246 0.20 13.87 4.09
CA LEU A 246 -0.29 13.91 5.47
C LEU A 246 0.85 13.74 6.48
N CYS A 247 1.81 12.87 6.22
CA CYS A 247 3.00 12.72 7.05
C CYS A 247 3.86 14.00 7.05
N ALA A 248 4.04 14.63 5.87
CA ALA A 248 4.72 15.93 5.74
C ALA A 248 4.02 17.00 6.58
N ALA A 249 2.70 17.13 6.41
CA ALA A 249 1.89 18.07 7.19
C ALA A 249 1.95 17.80 8.69
N GLY A 250 1.95 16.52 9.10
CA GLY A 250 2.12 16.13 10.51
C GLY A 250 3.44 16.62 11.10
N GLY A 251 4.52 16.50 10.34
CA GLY A 251 5.82 17.07 10.72
C GLY A 251 5.77 18.58 10.88
N SER A 252 5.24 19.27 9.88
CA SER A 252 5.11 20.74 9.89
C SER A 252 4.23 21.23 11.05
N VAL A 253 3.07 20.59 11.26
CA VAL A 253 2.14 20.97 12.34
C VAL A 253 2.76 20.78 13.70
N LEU A 254 3.44 19.66 13.96
CA LEU A 254 4.10 19.47 15.25
C LEU A 254 5.25 20.46 15.45
N THR A 255 5.97 20.82 14.40
CA THR A 255 7.03 21.83 14.47
C THR A 255 6.46 23.19 14.90
N ILE A 256 5.42 23.70 14.24
CA ILE A 256 4.82 24.99 14.59
C ILE A 256 4.10 24.99 15.95
N LEU A 257 3.66 23.82 16.43
CA LEU A 257 3.05 23.67 17.75
C LEU A 257 4.07 23.74 18.89
N VAL A 258 5.22 23.08 18.73
CA VAL A 258 6.20 22.84 19.80
C VAL A 258 7.37 23.81 19.74
N ASP A 259 7.84 24.11 18.54
CA ASP A 259 8.96 25.01 18.29
C ASP A 259 8.59 26.08 17.22
N PRO A 260 7.75 27.04 17.60
CA PRO A 260 7.18 28.00 16.64
C PRO A 260 8.22 28.93 16.02
N GLY A 261 9.38 29.13 16.63
CA GLY A 261 10.47 29.94 16.12
C GLY A 261 11.33 29.22 15.07
N GLN A 262 11.21 27.92 14.96
CA GLN A 262 12.03 27.12 14.07
C GLN A 262 11.63 27.34 12.59
N PHE A 263 12.66 27.52 11.75
CA PHE A 263 12.55 27.35 10.31
C PHE A 263 13.00 25.94 9.95
N ALA A 264 12.13 25.16 9.30
CA ALA A 264 12.45 23.80 8.90
C ALA A 264 12.00 23.51 7.47
N ALA A 265 12.73 22.65 6.82
CA ALA A 265 12.40 22.08 5.51
C ALA A 265 13.01 20.70 5.36
N GLY A 266 12.50 19.93 4.41
CA GLY A 266 12.99 18.62 4.04
C GLY A 266 11.90 17.57 3.96
N ALA A 267 12.11 16.60 3.10
CA ALA A 267 11.23 15.43 2.97
C ALA A 267 11.25 14.54 4.22
N SER A 268 12.16 14.79 5.17
CA SER A 268 12.42 13.90 6.29
C SER A 268 11.21 13.66 7.19
N GLY A 269 10.37 14.68 7.43
CA GLY A 269 9.12 14.49 8.18
C GLY A 269 8.21 13.43 7.51
N ALA A 270 8.00 13.54 6.21
CA ALA A 270 7.24 12.54 5.45
C ALA A 270 7.93 11.18 5.45
N ILE A 271 9.25 11.12 5.30
CA ILE A 271 10.05 9.89 5.32
C ILE A 271 9.93 9.16 6.67
N PHE A 272 10.06 9.89 7.79
CA PHE A 272 9.81 9.33 9.12
C PHE A 272 8.39 8.77 9.24
N GLY A 273 7.41 9.47 8.65
CA GLY A 273 6.04 8.97 8.55
C GLY A 273 5.94 7.67 7.77
N LEU A 274 6.58 7.57 6.61
CA LEU A 274 6.60 6.33 5.81
C LEU A 274 7.29 5.18 6.55
N VAL A 275 8.40 5.44 7.23
CA VAL A 275 9.09 4.41 8.05
C VAL A 275 8.20 3.98 9.22
N GLY A 276 7.52 4.92 9.88
CA GLY A 276 6.55 4.62 10.95
C GLY A 276 5.35 3.79 10.46
N LEU A 277 4.78 4.17 9.32
CA LEU A 277 3.71 3.43 8.63
C LEU A 277 4.15 1.97 8.39
N LEU A 278 5.29 1.79 7.72
CA LEU A 278 5.81 0.47 7.36
C LEU A 278 6.15 -0.37 8.60
N PHE A 279 6.67 0.26 9.66
CA PHE A 279 6.96 -0.40 10.92
C PHE A 279 5.68 -0.94 11.58
N ILE A 280 4.63 -0.13 11.69
CA ILE A 280 3.35 -0.55 12.27
C ILE A 280 2.68 -1.62 11.40
N VAL A 281 2.63 -1.42 10.10
CA VAL A 281 2.05 -2.38 9.14
C VAL A 281 2.76 -3.74 9.24
N SER A 282 4.09 -3.73 9.28
CA SER A 282 4.88 -4.96 9.38
C SER A 282 4.63 -5.71 10.69
N ARG A 283 4.35 -5.02 11.80
CA ARG A 283 4.00 -5.61 13.09
C ARG A 283 2.56 -6.12 13.16
N ARG A 284 1.62 -5.29 12.71
CA ARG A 284 0.18 -5.60 12.79
C ARG A 284 -0.22 -6.70 11.81
N HIS A 285 0.43 -6.75 10.65
CA HIS A 285 0.11 -7.69 9.58
C HIS A 285 1.20 -8.77 9.37
N HIS A 286 2.04 -9.03 10.38
CA HIS A 286 3.15 -9.99 10.30
C HIS A 286 2.71 -11.43 9.95
N ALA A 287 1.57 -11.88 10.47
CA ALA A 287 0.99 -13.18 10.14
C ALA A 287 0.65 -13.31 8.66
N VAL A 288 0.42 -12.19 8.01
CA VAL A 288 -0.04 -12.03 6.65
C VAL A 288 1.13 -11.88 5.67
N LEU A 289 2.20 -11.22 6.11
CA LEU A 289 3.38 -10.92 5.28
C LEU A 289 4.45 -12.02 5.34
N GLY A 290 4.29 -13.04 6.20
CA GLY A 290 5.17 -14.21 6.29
C GLY A 290 6.63 -13.90 6.66
N GLY A 291 7.57 -14.76 6.27
CA GLY A 291 9.00 -14.62 6.60
C GLY A 291 9.70 -13.40 5.98
N GLU A 292 9.17 -12.87 4.89
CA GLU A 292 9.70 -11.65 4.24
C GLU A 292 9.39 -10.41 5.10
N ALA A 293 8.21 -10.36 5.74
CA ALA A 293 7.88 -9.32 6.70
C ALA A 293 8.82 -9.32 7.91
N ARG A 294 9.21 -10.49 8.40
CA ARG A 294 10.17 -10.56 9.51
C ARG A 294 11.53 -9.96 9.16
N ARG A 295 12.03 -10.19 7.94
CA ARG A 295 13.28 -9.57 7.46
C ARG A 295 13.11 -8.06 7.25
N MET A 296 11.99 -7.66 6.66
CA MET A 296 11.64 -6.25 6.49
C MET A 296 11.49 -5.54 7.84
N MET A 297 10.82 -6.20 8.84
CA MET A 297 10.67 -5.67 10.20
C MET A 297 12.01 -5.45 10.90
N ALA A 298 12.93 -6.42 10.81
CA ALA A 298 14.25 -6.29 11.43
C ALA A 298 15.02 -5.12 10.84
N GLY A 299 15.00 -4.95 9.51
CA GLY A 299 15.64 -3.84 8.81
C GLY A 299 14.99 -2.49 9.14
N ILE A 300 13.66 -2.39 9.08
CA ILE A 300 12.94 -1.13 9.35
C ILE A 300 13.08 -0.72 10.82
N GLY A 301 12.99 -1.67 11.76
CA GLY A 301 13.13 -1.38 13.18
C GLY A 301 14.51 -0.84 13.53
N SER A 302 15.58 -1.49 13.06
CA SER A 302 16.95 -1.01 13.26
C SER A 302 17.19 0.35 12.61
N TYR A 303 16.62 0.55 11.42
CA TYR A 303 16.74 1.80 10.71
C TYR A 303 15.97 2.94 11.40
N LEU A 304 14.78 2.67 11.93
CA LEU A 304 14.01 3.64 12.72
C LEU A 304 14.79 4.08 13.97
N VAL A 305 15.40 3.12 14.69
CA VAL A 305 16.25 3.42 15.84
C VAL A 305 17.45 4.29 15.43
N PHE A 306 18.11 3.94 14.31
CA PHE A 306 19.20 4.76 13.78
C PHE A 306 18.75 6.18 13.44
N LEU A 307 17.62 6.34 12.74
CA LEU A 307 17.08 7.65 12.40
C LEU A 307 16.70 8.48 13.64
N LEU A 308 16.14 7.85 14.66
CA LEU A 308 15.81 8.53 15.91
C LEU A 308 17.08 9.01 16.64
N ILE A 309 18.10 8.15 16.79
CA ILE A 309 19.39 8.53 17.37
C ILE A 309 19.99 9.70 16.58
N PHE A 310 20.04 9.58 15.25
CA PHE A 310 20.55 10.60 14.36
C PHE A 310 19.85 11.95 14.56
N THR A 311 18.52 11.93 14.72
CA THR A 311 17.69 13.12 14.94
C THR A 311 18.09 13.90 16.20
N PHE A 312 18.42 13.20 17.29
CA PHE A 312 18.75 13.85 18.57
C PHE A 312 20.23 14.16 18.73
N VAL A 313 21.10 13.42 18.02
CA VAL A 313 22.57 13.60 18.13
C VAL A 313 23.08 14.72 17.23
N VAL A 314 22.43 14.93 16.08
CA VAL A 314 22.90 15.90 15.08
C VAL A 314 22.22 17.26 15.28
N PRO A 315 22.98 18.32 15.58
CA PRO A 315 22.44 19.67 15.76
C PRO A 315 21.78 20.20 14.47
N GLY A 316 20.70 20.99 14.63
CA GLY A 316 20.01 21.63 13.49
C GLY A 316 18.95 20.75 12.81
N ILE A 317 18.79 19.50 13.24
CA ILE A 317 17.72 18.63 12.74
C ILE A 317 16.43 18.91 13.52
N SER A 318 15.32 19.10 12.81
CA SER A 318 13.99 19.27 13.41
C SER A 318 13.46 17.95 13.94
N TRP A 319 13.68 17.68 15.24
CA TRP A 319 13.13 16.49 15.89
C TRP A 319 11.59 16.51 15.93
N THR A 320 10.99 17.69 16.03
CA THR A 320 9.53 17.89 16.00
C THR A 320 8.95 17.49 14.65
N GLY A 321 9.61 17.91 13.56
CA GLY A 321 9.23 17.52 12.20
C GLY A 321 9.27 16.00 11.98
N HIS A 322 10.31 15.34 12.50
CA HIS A 322 10.45 13.88 12.41
C HIS A 322 9.40 13.17 13.26
N LEU A 323 9.20 13.59 14.51
CA LEU A 323 8.23 12.98 15.40
C LEU A 323 6.78 13.16 14.90
N GLY A 324 6.44 14.34 14.40
CA GLY A 324 5.10 14.61 13.85
C GLY A 324 4.78 13.72 12.67
N GLY A 325 5.71 13.59 11.74
CA GLY A 325 5.57 12.65 10.63
C GLY A 325 5.44 11.21 11.09
N LEU A 326 6.30 10.76 12.01
CA LEU A 326 6.29 9.41 12.58
C LEU A 326 4.94 9.07 13.24
N ILE A 327 4.36 9.99 14.00
CA ILE A 327 3.05 9.81 14.64
C ILE A 327 1.96 9.63 13.58
N VAL A 328 1.89 10.53 12.59
CA VAL A 328 0.87 10.45 11.54
C VAL A 328 1.02 9.16 10.74
N GLY A 329 2.23 8.80 10.33
CA GLY A 329 2.49 7.57 9.61
C GLY A 329 2.16 6.32 10.42
N GLY A 330 2.50 6.32 11.72
CA GLY A 330 2.15 5.23 12.65
C GLY A 330 0.63 5.06 12.80
N VAL A 331 -0.12 6.16 12.95
CA VAL A 331 -1.59 6.15 13.02
C VAL A 331 -2.19 5.63 11.72
N LEU A 332 -1.72 6.12 10.56
CA LEU A 332 -2.19 5.63 9.26
C LEU A 332 -1.86 4.15 9.07
N GLY A 333 -0.67 3.68 9.45
CA GLY A 333 -0.29 2.27 9.37
C GLY A 333 -1.10 1.37 10.32
N PHE A 334 -1.56 1.91 11.44
CA PHE A 334 -2.43 1.20 12.36
C PHE A 334 -3.87 1.08 11.84
N LEU A 335 -4.40 2.15 11.25
CA LEU A 335 -5.79 2.24 10.80
C LEU A 335 -6.01 1.70 9.40
N LEU A 336 -5.03 1.84 8.49
CA LEU A 336 -5.18 1.51 7.08
C LEU A 336 -4.43 0.22 6.73
N PRO A 337 -5.13 -0.89 6.45
CA PRO A 337 -4.49 -2.07 5.89
C PRO A 337 -3.95 -1.76 4.47
N PRO A 338 -2.80 -2.33 4.09
CA PRO A 338 -2.28 -2.18 2.73
C PRO A 338 -3.21 -2.80 1.69
N THR A 339 -3.33 -2.15 0.53
CA THR A 339 -4.21 -2.58 -0.57
C THR A 339 -3.46 -3.31 -1.68
N GLY A 340 -2.17 -3.01 -1.86
CA GLY A 340 -1.33 -3.56 -2.93
C GLY A 340 -0.57 -4.84 -2.57
N VAL A 341 -0.72 -5.34 -1.33
CA VAL A 341 -0.09 -6.59 -0.90
C VAL A 341 -1.18 -7.64 -0.79
N GLU A 342 -0.99 -8.76 -1.47
CA GLU A 342 -1.79 -9.96 -1.20
C GLU A 342 -1.48 -10.43 0.23
N THR A 343 -2.37 -10.09 1.11
CA THR A 343 -2.36 -10.56 2.49
C THR A 343 -2.89 -12.00 2.53
N LEU A 344 -2.63 -12.75 3.63
CA LEU A 344 -3.33 -14.02 3.88
C LEU A 344 -4.87 -13.84 3.83
N SER A 345 -5.40 -12.64 4.14
CA SER A 345 -6.80 -12.31 3.89
C SER A 345 -7.13 -12.21 2.39
N GLY A 346 -6.16 -11.99 1.50
CA GLY A 346 -6.29 -12.16 0.06
C GLY A 346 -6.35 -13.63 -0.37
N MET A 347 -5.95 -14.59 0.51
CA MET A 347 -6.20 -16.02 0.32
C MET A 347 -7.69 -16.37 0.46
N TRP A 348 -8.44 -15.54 1.15
CA TRP A 348 -9.87 -15.64 1.36
C TRP A 348 -10.66 -14.73 0.38
N ARG A 349 -10.13 -14.48 -0.82
CA ARG A 349 -10.93 -13.90 -1.90
C ARG A 349 -11.94 -14.95 -2.35
N THR A 350 -13.17 -14.51 -2.55
CA THR A 350 -14.12 -15.33 -3.30
C THR A 350 -13.58 -15.60 -4.70
N PRO A 351 -13.96 -16.72 -5.33
CA PRO A 351 -13.64 -16.98 -6.73
C PRO A 351 -14.03 -15.85 -7.68
N THR A 352 -14.97 -15.01 -7.30
CA THR A 352 -15.42 -13.83 -8.04
C THR A 352 -14.53 -12.60 -7.87
N GLY A 353 -13.40 -12.72 -7.15
CA GLY A 353 -12.49 -11.61 -6.88
C GLY A 353 -12.88 -10.72 -5.70
N GLU A 354 -14.04 -10.95 -5.10
CA GLU A 354 -14.46 -10.28 -3.88
C GLU A 354 -13.69 -10.83 -2.67
N ARG A 355 -13.28 -9.96 -1.78
CA ARG A 355 -12.55 -10.34 -0.57
C ARG A 355 -13.55 -10.81 0.49
N LEU A 356 -13.49 -12.07 0.92
CA LEU A 356 -14.35 -12.64 1.97
C LEU A 356 -14.16 -12.00 3.35
N MET A 357 -13.01 -11.41 3.64
CA MET A 357 -12.74 -10.73 4.91
C MET A 357 -11.81 -9.53 4.73
N GLY A 358 -12.20 -8.40 5.32
CA GLY A 358 -11.26 -7.38 5.76
C GLY A 358 -10.78 -6.37 4.73
N VAL A 359 -11.48 -6.19 3.63
CA VAL A 359 -11.28 -4.97 2.84
C VAL A 359 -12.00 -3.84 3.54
N MET A 360 -11.21 -2.95 4.08
CA MET A 360 -11.75 -1.69 4.57
C MET A 360 -12.50 -0.99 3.43
N PRO A 361 -13.80 -0.71 3.57
CA PRO A 361 -14.58 -0.03 2.54
C PRO A 361 -13.90 1.27 2.12
N ARG A 362 -13.98 1.62 0.83
CA ARG A 362 -13.36 2.84 0.31
C ARG A 362 -13.82 4.08 1.07
N SER A 363 -15.11 4.12 1.45
CA SER A 363 -15.68 5.19 2.27
C SER A 363 -14.99 5.32 3.63
N LEU A 364 -14.70 4.20 4.29
CA LEU A 364 -14.03 4.21 5.59
C LEU A 364 -12.54 4.61 5.45
N ARG A 365 -11.87 4.20 4.37
CA ARG A 365 -10.51 4.68 4.07
C ARG A 365 -10.49 6.19 3.87
N ILE A 366 -11.42 6.72 3.09
CA ILE A 366 -11.57 8.17 2.88
C ILE A 366 -11.85 8.87 4.22
N ALA A 367 -12.71 8.31 5.07
CA ALA A 367 -13.01 8.88 6.40
C ALA A 367 -11.75 8.94 7.29
N VAL A 368 -10.87 7.93 7.25
CA VAL A 368 -9.59 7.95 7.99
C VAL A 368 -8.69 9.08 7.49
N TYR A 369 -8.50 9.20 6.17
CA TYR A 369 -7.69 10.29 5.60
C TYR A 369 -8.27 11.67 5.95
N ALA A 370 -9.59 11.83 5.82
CA ALA A 370 -10.28 13.07 6.18
C ALA A 370 -10.16 13.38 7.68
N GLY A 371 -10.30 12.38 8.55
CA GLY A 371 -10.15 12.54 9.99
C GLY A 371 -8.74 13.01 10.38
N VAL A 372 -7.71 12.40 9.80
CA VAL A 372 -6.31 12.85 10.02
C VAL A 372 -6.10 14.27 9.49
N ALA A 373 -6.61 14.59 8.30
CA ALA A 373 -6.51 15.94 7.74
C ALA A 373 -7.20 16.98 8.64
N VAL A 374 -8.39 16.69 9.15
CA VAL A 374 -9.12 17.57 10.09
C VAL A 374 -8.31 17.79 11.37
N LEU A 375 -7.73 16.75 11.95
CA LEU A 375 -6.88 16.88 13.15
C LEU A 375 -5.65 17.75 12.88
N LEU A 376 -5.03 17.65 11.70
CA LEU A 376 -3.91 18.50 11.30
C LEU A 376 -4.34 19.96 11.11
N VAL A 377 -5.51 20.20 10.53
CA VAL A 377 -6.07 21.55 10.42
C VAL A 377 -6.33 22.14 11.82
N ILE A 378 -6.96 21.39 12.71
CA ILE A 378 -7.18 21.84 14.10
C ILE A 378 -5.84 22.12 14.78
N GLY A 379 -4.86 21.23 14.67
CA GLY A 379 -3.51 21.43 15.20
C GLY A 379 -2.84 22.70 14.67
N SER A 380 -2.99 22.98 13.38
CA SER A 380 -2.48 24.20 12.74
C SER A 380 -3.14 25.46 13.33
N TYR A 381 -4.47 25.47 13.46
CA TYR A 381 -5.20 26.59 14.06
C TYR A 381 -4.80 26.83 15.53
N LEU A 382 -4.62 25.76 16.31
CA LEU A 382 -4.15 25.86 17.69
C LEU A 382 -2.72 26.41 17.76
N ALA A 383 -1.85 26.03 16.80
CA ALA A 383 -0.49 26.53 16.74
C ALA A 383 -0.44 28.02 16.43
N VAL A 384 -1.18 28.47 15.43
CA VAL A 384 -1.15 29.87 14.97
C VAL A 384 -2.00 30.79 15.82
N GLY A 385 -3.02 30.29 16.52
CA GLY A 385 -3.87 31.06 17.43
C GLY A 385 -3.09 31.81 18.52
N ARG A 386 -1.89 31.36 18.85
CA ARG A 386 -0.97 32.04 19.78
C ARG A 386 -0.39 33.33 19.23
N PHE A 387 -0.47 33.57 17.92
CA PHE A 387 0.08 34.72 17.22
C PHE A 387 -1.00 35.65 16.65
N LEU A 388 -2.29 35.29 16.80
CA LEU A 388 -3.42 36.07 16.29
C LEU A 388 -4.08 36.92 17.39
N GLY A 389 -3.68 36.80 18.65
CA GLY A 389 -4.05 37.64 19.80
C GLY A 389 -2.91 38.53 20.12
#